data_14781234db2e7ac75a7d7d2f9b3d3454
#
_entry.id   14781234db2e7ac75a7d7d2f9b3d3454
#
_cell.length_a   1.000
_cell.length_b   1.000
_cell.length_c   1.000
_cell.angle_alpha   90.00
_cell.angle_beta   90.00
_cell.angle_gamma   90.00
#
_symmetry.space_group_name_H-M   'P 1'
#
loop_
_entity.id
_entity.type
_entity.pdbx_description
1 polymer ?
#
loop_
_entity_poly.entity_id
_entity_poly.type
_entity_poly.pdbx_seq_one_letter_code
_entity_poly.pdbx_strand_id
1 'polypeptide(L)'
;PDTESKHVYTTANGLLSNQFNFQSGYIDKKGRIYLGSINGFIAFDPETFVENTFLPPVVITDFYLFNKRLSVDSPDSPLEKSITYADEIELDADQNSFSFQVAALSYQAPEMNGLECKLEGFDRDWYTVGRNSIINYSNLPYGSYTLRIKGSNSDGKWNATERVLDIHIHPPFYLSTWAYAVYTVLALCSLAAVIIYFRKRTRQKHQQAMDKFEREKERELYTAKIDFFTNVAHEIRTPLTLIKSPLENVLASRSVSDDIRDDFG
;
A
#
# COMPACT_ATOMS: atom_id res chain seq x y z
N PRO A 1 -23.86 22.15 46.18
CA PRO A 1 -25.11 21.68 45.62
C PRO A 1 -24.89 20.20 45.36
N ASP A 2 -25.52 19.39 46.20
CA ASP A 2 -25.49 17.93 46.14
C ASP A 2 -26.14 17.53 44.82
N THR A 3 -25.35 16.94 43.92
CA THR A 3 -25.85 16.24 42.74
C THR A 3 -26.61 15.02 43.27
N GLU A 4 -27.93 15.13 43.43
CA GLU A 4 -28.79 13.99 43.68
C GLU A 4 -28.56 12.95 42.57
N SER A 5 -27.85 11.90 42.87
CA SER A 5 -27.68 10.76 41.99
C SER A 5 -29.05 10.07 41.85
N LYS A 6 -29.65 10.11 40.67
CA LYS A 6 -30.90 9.40 40.38
C LYS A 6 -30.55 7.97 39.97
N HIS A 7 -30.99 7.02 40.76
CA HIS A 7 -30.92 5.60 40.40
C HIS A 7 -32.29 5.16 39.87
N VAL A 8 -32.26 4.56 38.65
CA VAL A 8 -33.46 4.04 38.00
C VAL A 8 -33.43 2.51 38.09
N TYR A 9 -34.39 1.94 38.80
CA TYR A 9 -34.56 0.51 38.88
C TYR A 9 -35.58 0.03 37.87
N THR A 10 -35.31 -1.09 37.21
CA THR A 10 -36.14 -1.69 36.19
C THR A 10 -36.32 -3.19 36.44
N THR A 11 -37.02 -3.90 35.56
CA THR A 11 -37.11 -5.37 35.61
C THR A 11 -35.73 -6.04 35.51
N ALA A 12 -34.72 -5.41 34.91
CA ALA A 12 -33.34 -5.89 34.94
C ALA A 12 -32.73 -5.93 36.35
N ASN A 13 -33.20 -5.06 37.26
CA ASN A 13 -32.81 -5.04 38.68
C ASN A 13 -33.69 -5.93 39.56
N GLY A 14 -34.62 -6.72 38.96
CA GLY A 14 -35.51 -7.64 39.69
C GLY A 14 -36.87 -7.07 40.01
N LEU A 15 -37.27 -5.91 39.47
CA LEU A 15 -38.65 -5.45 39.57
C LEU A 15 -39.59 -6.38 38.81
N LEU A 16 -40.81 -6.59 39.36
CA LEU A 16 -41.85 -7.41 38.72
C LEU A 16 -42.38 -6.76 37.43
N SER A 17 -42.37 -5.45 37.37
CA SER A 17 -42.83 -4.64 36.21
C SER A 17 -42.18 -3.27 36.27
N ASN A 18 -42.00 -2.67 35.08
CA ASN A 18 -41.59 -1.26 34.92
C ASN A 18 -42.79 -0.29 35.00
N GLN A 19 -44.03 -0.85 35.14
CA GLN A 19 -45.27 -0.05 35.23
C GLN A 19 -45.93 -0.28 36.59
N PHE A 20 -46.17 0.82 37.29
CA PHE A 20 -46.84 0.86 38.53
C PHE A 20 -48.26 1.43 38.34
N ASN A 21 -49.20 0.93 39.13
CA ASN A 21 -50.57 1.37 39.07
C ASN A 21 -50.72 2.76 39.70
N PHE A 22 -51.59 3.58 39.12
CA PHE A 22 -51.84 4.90 39.65
C PHE A 22 -52.38 4.84 41.08
N GLN A 23 -51.86 5.65 42.01
CA GLN A 23 -52.21 5.72 43.43
C GLN A 23 -52.07 4.40 44.21
N SER A 24 -51.23 3.47 43.78
CA SER A 24 -51.01 2.17 44.45
C SER A 24 -49.77 2.16 45.35
N GLY A 25 -49.33 3.32 45.83
CA GLY A 25 -48.22 3.45 46.77
C GLY A 25 -48.68 3.58 48.22
N TYR A 26 -47.99 2.85 49.16
CA TYR A 26 -48.23 2.92 50.60
C TYR A 26 -46.88 2.89 51.33
N ILE A 27 -46.77 3.69 52.38
CA ILE A 27 -45.62 3.68 53.30
C ILE A 27 -46.10 3.27 54.67
N ASP A 28 -45.54 2.22 55.26
CA ASP A 28 -45.89 1.75 56.54
C ASP A 28 -45.21 2.59 57.67
N LYS A 29 -45.62 2.28 58.95
CA LYS A 29 -45.07 2.99 60.13
C LYS A 29 -43.55 2.77 60.32
N LYS A 30 -42.94 1.81 59.66
CA LYS A 30 -41.51 1.49 59.71
C LYS A 30 -40.74 2.13 58.54
N GLY A 31 -41.40 2.92 57.70
CA GLY A 31 -40.77 3.55 56.53
C GLY A 31 -40.67 2.65 55.27
N ARG A 32 -41.17 1.39 55.36
CA ARG A 32 -41.15 0.47 54.21
C ARG A 32 -42.17 0.92 53.17
N ILE A 33 -41.73 0.97 51.90
CA ILE A 33 -42.53 1.40 50.75
C ILE A 33 -43.13 0.17 50.08
N TYR A 34 -44.41 0.24 49.75
CA TYR A 34 -45.15 -0.75 48.98
C TYR A 34 -45.66 -0.08 47.71
N LEU A 35 -45.36 -0.66 46.54
CA LEU A 35 -45.84 -0.17 45.25
C LEU A 35 -46.55 -1.28 44.50
N GLY A 36 -47.79 -1.04 44.10
CA GLY A 36 -48.57 -1.99 43.32
C GLY A 36 -48.27 -1.86 41.83
N SER A 37 -48.11 -2.95 41.13
CA SER A 37 -47.97 -3.07 39.71
C SER A 37 -48.98 -4.03 39.10
N ILE A 38 -49.04 -4.13 37.76
CA ILE A 38 -49.95 -5.06 37.08
C ILE A 38 -49.66 -6.54 37.39
N ASN A 39 -48.43 -6.88 37.80
CA ASN A 39 -47.98 -8.25 38.07
C ASN A 39 -47.83 -8.55 39.57
N GLY A 40 -48.41 -7.72 40.45
CA GLY A 40 -48.31 -7.88 41.90
C GLY A 40 -47.85 -6.59 42.56
N PHE A 41 -47.23 -6.70 43.74
CA PHE A 41 -46.68 -5.54 44.44
C PHE A 41 -45.22 -5.81 44.84
N ILE A 42 -44.47 -4.75 44.99
CA ILE A 42 -43.13 -4.78 45.57
C ILE A 42 -43.16 -4.07 46.92
N ALA A 43 -42.33 -4.56 47.85
CA ALA A 43 -42.11 -3.94 49.14
C ALA A 43 -40.62 -3.81 49.39
N PHE A 44 -40.16 -2.63 49.70
CA PHE A 44 -38.75 -2.37 49.96
C PHE A 44 -38.57 -1.33 51.07
N ASP A 45 -37.41 -1.37 51.67
CA ASP A 45 -36.99 -0.37 52.63
C ASP A 45 -35.96 0.56 51.93
N PRO A 46 -36.23 1.87 51.81
CA PRO A 46 -35.34 2.79 51.17
C PRO A 46 -33.93 2.87 51.80
N GLU A 47 -33.84 2.62 53.11
CA GLU A 47 -32.56 2.67 53.83
C GLU A 47 -31.69 1.43 53.60
N THR A 48 -32.26 0.36 53.04
CA THR A 48 -31.53 -0.90 52.77
C THR A 48 -30.95 -0.98 51.35
N PHE A 49 -31.11 0.05 50.57
CA PHE A 49 -30.46 0.07 49.25
C PHE A 49 -28.95 0.16 49.38
N VAL A 50 -28.28 -0.92 49.04
CA VAL A 50 -26.81 -0.99 49.00
C VAL A 50 -26.35 -0.75 47.58
N GLU A 51 -25.49 0.24 47.43
CA GLU A 51 -24.86 0.55 46.14
C GLU A 51 -23.99 -0.63 45.70
N ASN A 52 -24.08 -1.00 44.42
CA ASN A 52 -23.24 -2.05 43.85
C ASN A 52 -21.79 -1.54 43.70
N THR A 53 -20.90 -2.02 44.56
CA THR A 53 -19.49 -1.67 44.56
C THR A 53 -18.65 -2.63 43.69
N PHE A 54 -19.26 -3.73 43.19
CA PHE A 54 -18.55 -4.67 42.33
C PHE A 54 -18.26 -4.06 41.00
N LEU A 55 -16.99 -4.05 40.62
CA LEU A 55 -16.49 -3.58 39.30
C LEU A 55 -16.25 -4.78 38.41
N PRO A 56 -17.05 -4.98 37.35
CA PRO A 56 -16.94 -6.16 36.50
C PRO A 56 -15.65 -6.17 35.70
N PRO A 57 -14.87 -7.26 35.71
CA PRO A 57 -13.79 -7.41 34.78
C PRO A 57 -14.33 -7.50 33.34
N VAL A 58 -13.61 -6.88 32.39
CA VAL A 58 -13.95 -6.91 30.97
C VAL A 58 -13.13 -7.98 30.28
N VAL A 59 -13.77 -8.80 29.47
CA VAL A 59 -13.11 -9.83 28.68
C VAL A 59 -13.53 -9.76 27.22
N ILE A 60 -12.62 -10.14 26.34
CA ILE A 60 -12.92 -10.40 24.94
C ILE A 60 -13.31 -11.88 24.85
N THR A 61 -14.53 -12.15 24.42
CA THR A 61 -15.07 -13.52 24.36
C THR A 61 -14.83 -14.19 23.02
N ASP A 62 -14.95 -13.43 21.94
CA ASP A 62 -14.85 -13.94 20.59
C ASP A 62 -14.14 -12.97 19.66
N PHE A 63 -13.48 -13.54 18.66
CA PHE A 63 -12.86 -12.84 17.55
C PHE A 63 -13.48 -13.28 16.23
N TYR A 64 -13.81 -12.31 15.41
CA TYR A 64 -14.36 -12.53 14.07
C TYR A 64 -13.48 -11.87 13.02
N LEU A 65 -13.11 -12.61 12.00
CA LEU A 65 -12.44 -12.11 10.83
C LEU A 65 -13.39 -12.23 9.63
N PHE A 66 -13.69 -11.15 8.94
CA PHE A 66 -14.68 -11.09 7.86
C PHE A 66 -16.04 -11.70 8.26
N ASN A 67 -16.54 -11.37 9.46
CA ASN A 67 -17.77 -11.90 10.08
C ASN A 67 -17.77 -13.42 10.33
N LYS A 68 -16.62 -14.10 10.17
CA LYS A 68 -16.48 -15.51 10.54
C LYS A 68 -15.80 -15.61 11.90
N ARG A 69 -16.45 -16.28 12.84
CA ARG A 69 -15.87 -16.57 14.15
C ARG A 69 -14.62 -17.43 13.99
N LEU A 70 -13.53 -17.03 14.58
CA LEU A 70 -12.28 -17.79 14.62
C LEU A 70 -11.93 -18.19 16.04
N SER A 71 -11.40 -19.40 16.15
CA SER A 71 -10.78 -19.95 17.36
C SER A 71 -9.34 -20.34 17.06
N VAL A 72 -8.57 -20.70 18.06
CA VAL A 72 -7.17 -21.16 17.91
C VAL A 72 -7.06 -22.33 16.92
N ASP A 73 -8.03 -23.25 16.94
CA ASP A 73 -8.04 -24.43 16.07
C ASP A 73 -8.61 -24.17 14.67
N SER A 74 -9.02 -22.95 14.36
CA SER A 74 -9.57 -22.62 13.04
C SER A 74 -8.47 -22.58 11.99
N PRO A 75 -8.69 -23.11 10.77
CA PRO A 75 -7.76 -22.93 9.66
C PRO A 75 -7.51 -21.44 9.42
N ASP A 76 -6.25 -21.07 9.20
CA ASP A 76 -5.81 -19.69 8.94
C ASP A 76 -6.13 -18.71 10.10
N SER A 77 -6.23 -19.24 11.33
CA SER A 77 -6.44 -18.40 12.51
C SER A 77 -5.15 -17.65 12.86
N PRO A 78 -5.22 -16.32 13.06
CA PRO A 78 -4.11 -15.53 13.57
C PRO A 78 -3.90 -15.70 15.08
N LEU A 79 -4.74 -16.50 15.74
CA LEU A 79 -4.73 -16.67 17.19
C LEU A 79 -3.80 -17.82 17.62
N GLU A 80 -2.74 -17.50 18.33
CA GLU A 80 -1.87 -18.51 18.99
C GLU A 80 -2.49 -19.05 20.27
N LYS A 81 -3.26 -18.23 20.96
CA LYS A 81 -3.99 -18.57 22.22
C LYS A 81 -5.41 -17.99 22.14
N SER A 82 -6.30 -18.47 23.02
CA SER A 82 -7.67 -17.93 23.08
C SER A 82 -7.64 -16.40 23.20
N ILE A 83 -8.46 -15.71 22.42
CA ILE A 83 -8.56 -14.25 22.42
C ILE A 83 -8.84 -13.66 23.80
N THR A 84 -9.49 -14.42 24.66
CA THR A 84 -9.76 -14.02 26.07
C THR A 84 -8.47 -13.76 26.84
N TYR A 85 -7.41 -14.49 26.54
CA TYR A 85 -6.10 -14.41 27.21
C TYR A 85 -4.99 -13.84 26.31
N ALA A 86 -5.31 -13.50 25.08
CA ALA A 86 -4.36 -12.89 24.15
C ALA A 86 -4.10 -11.44 24.55
N ASP A 87 -2.84 -11.05 24.61
CA ASP A 87 -2.42 -9.66 24.84
C ASP A 87 -2.07 -8.97 23.54
N GLU A 88 -1.80 -9.78 22.50
CA GLU A 88 -1.48 -9.31 21.14
C GLU A 88 -2.06 -10.24 20.08
N ILE A 89 -2.33 -9.70 18.91
CA ILE A 89 -2.70 -10.44 17.70
C ILE A 89 -1.94 -9.86 16.51
N GLU A 90 -1.48 -10.74 15.62
CA GLU A 90 -0.85 -10.37 14.36
C GLU A 90 -1.79 -10.70 13.20
N LEU A 91 -2.02 -9.72 12.33
CA LEU A 91 -2.92 -9.83 11.18
C LEU A 91 -2.15 -9.56 9.89
N ASP A 92 -2.46 -10.31 8.86
CA ASP A 92 -1.94 -10.06 7.52
C ASP A 92 -2.58 -8.81 6.90
N ALA A 93 -1.95 -8.27 5.86
CA ALA A 93 -2.40 -7.04 5.19
C ALA A 93 -3.83 -7.09 4.65
N ASP A 94 -4.31 -8.27 4.29
CA ASP A 94 -5.66 -8.52 3.81
C ASP A 94 -6.67 -8.77 4.94
N GLN A 95 -6.20 -9.08 6.16
CA GLN A 95 -7.02 -9.33 7.35
C GLN A 95 -7.40 -8.04 8.08
N ASN A 96 -7.78 -7.01 7.38
CA ASN A 96 -7.97 -5.64 7.87
C ASN A 96 -9.41 -5.31 8.32
N SER A 97 -10.29 -6.29 8.34
CA SER A 97 -11.70 -6.13 8.72
C SER A 97 -12.10 -7.22 9.70
N PHE A 98 -12.24 -6.84 10.96
CA PHE A 98 -12.45 -7.77 12.05
C PHE A 98 -13.39 -7.20 13.12
N SER A 99 -13.86 -8.08 14.00
CA SER A 99 -14.75 -7.71 15.09
C SER A 99 -14.40 -8.48 16.37
N PHE A 100 -14.61 -7.85 17.48
CA PHE A 100 -14.48 -8.45 18.80
C PHE A 100 -15.83 -8.48 19.50
N GLN A 101 -16.19 -9.61 20.09
CA GLN A 101 -17.25 -9.67 21.05
C GLN A 101 -16.66 -9.50 22.44
N VAL A 102 -17.27 -8.63 23.25
CA VAL A 102 -16.77 -8.26 24.56
C VAL A 102 -17.86 -8.40 25.61
N ALA A 103 -17.47 -8.66 26.85
CA ALA A 103 -18.42 -8.78 27.95
C ALA A 103 -17.83 -8.18 29.21
N ALA A 104 -18.71 -7.48 30.00
CA ALA A 104 -18.43 -7.13 31.37
C ALA A 104 -19.00 -8.24 32.23
N LEU A 105 -18.16 -8.94 33.02
CA LEU A 105 -18.55 -10.11 33.77
C LEU A 105 -19.24 -9.70 35.08
N SER A 106 -20.53 -9.38 35.01
CA SER A 106 -21.41 -9.13 36.15
C SER A 106 -22.72 -9.85 35.93
N TYR A 107 -23.17 -10.57 36.95
CA TYR A 107 -24.46 -11.25 36.96
C TYR A 107 -25.61 -10.36 37.47
N GLN A 108 -25.26 -9.24 38.10
CA GLN A 108 -26.25 -8.31 38.60
C GLN A 108 -26.62 -7.32 37.52
N ALA A 109 -27.84 -7.42 37.00
CA ALA A 109 -28.38 -6.59 35.94
C ALA A 109 -27.41 -6.43 34.75
N PRO A 110 -26.96 -7.51 34.06
CA PRO A 110 -25.93 -7.47 33.04
C PRO A 110 -26.29 -6.57 31.87
N GLU A 111 -27.58 -6.36 31.60
CA GLU A 111 -28.08 -5.48 30.54
C GLU A 111 -27.84 -3.98 30.83
N MET A 112 -27.53 -3.63 32.06
CA MET A 112 -27.26 -2.27 32.51
C MET A 112 -25.75 -1.95 32.58
N ASN A 113 -24.89 -2.93 32.40
CA ASN A 113 -23.45 -2.72 32.38
C ASN A 113 -23.07 -1.89 31.18
N GLY A 114 -22.28 -0.85 31.40
CA GLY A 114 -21.71 -0.04 30.32
C GLY A 114 -20.40 -0.64 29.81
N LEU A 115 -20.17 -0.52 28.52
CA LEU A 115 -18.91 -0.85 27.89
C LEU A 115 -18.50 0.31 27.01
N GLU A 116 -17.26 0.76 27.13
CA GLU A 116 -16.65 1.73 26.23
C GLU A 116 -15.33 1.18 25.69
N CYS A 117 -15.04 1.50 24.46
CA CYS A 117 -13.78 1.12 23.83
C CYS A 117 -13.16 2.26 23.03
N LYS A 118 -11.87 2.10 22.80
CA LYS A 118 -11.06 2.98 21.97
C LYS A 118 -9.92 2.18 21.34
N LEU A 119 -9.77 2.29 20.04
CA LEU A 119 -8.62 1.79 19.32
C LEU A 119 -7.59 2.93 19.16
N GLU A 120 -6.56 2.92 19.99
CA GLU A 120 -5.46 3.89 19.89
C GLU A 120 -4.75 3.71 18.55
N GLY A 121 -4.46 4.82 17.91
CA GLY A 121 -3.93 4.84 16.53
C GLY A 121 -5.00 4.98 15.44
N PHE A 122 -6.29 4.81 15.78
CA PHE A 122 -7.41 4.94 14.85
C PHE A 122 -8.54 5.84 15.37
N ASP A 123 -9.06 5.55 16.58
CA ASP A 123 -10.17 6.30 17.18
C ASP A 123 -9.65 7.58 17.85
N ARG A 124 -10.40 8.67 17.70
CA ARG A 124 -10.11 9.94 18.40
C ARG A 124 -10.53 9.87 19.86
N ASP A 125 -11.74 9.39 20.12
CA ASP A 125 -12.38 9.39 21.43
C ASP A 125 -12.88 8.00 21.79
N TRP A 126 -13.21 7.82 23.07
CA TRP A 126 -13.92 6.66 23.55
C TRP A 126 -15.34 6.65 23.00
N TYR A 127 -15.84 5.50 22.61
CA TYR A 127 -17.23 5.34 22.21
C TYR A 127 -17.90 4.19 22.95
N THR A 128 -19.19 4.33 23.20
CA THR A 128 -19.99 3.32 23.88
C THR A 128 -20.25 2.13 22.97
N VAL A 129 -19.95 0.93 23.46
CA VAL A 129 -20.24 -0.31 22.75
C VAL A 129 -21.73 -0.59 22.83
N GLY A 130 -22.36 -0.89 21.69
CA GLY A 130 -23.79 -1.14 21.62
C GLY A 130 -24.23 -2.39 22.38
N ARG A 131 -25.55 -2.58 22.50
CA ARG A 131 -26.16 -3.70 23.25
C ARG A 131 -25.70 -5.10 22.84
N ASN A 132 -25.27 -5.27 21.60
CA ASN A 132 -24.74 -6.55 21.10
C ASN A 132 -23.32 -6.84 21.58
N SER A 133 -22.70 -5.92 22.31
CA SER A 133 -21.32 -6.03 22.81
C SER A 133 -20.30 -6.41 21.73
N ILE A 134 -20.51 -5.95 20.50
CA ILE A 134 -19.62 -6.19 19.35
C ILE A 134 -18.95 -4.88 18.94
N ILE A 135 -17.63 -4.93 18.85
CA ILE A 135 -16.77 -3.86 18.37
C ILE A 135 -16.35 -4.23 16.95
N ASN A 136 -16.63 -3.37 15.97
CA ASN A 136 -16.36 -3.64 14.58
C ASN A 136 -15.35 -2.63 14.03
N TYR A 137 -14.32 -3.13 13.35
CA TYR A 137 -13.38 -2.35 12.58
C TYR A 137 -13.32 -2.88 11.16
N SER A 138 -13.32 -1.98 10.20
CA SER A 138 -13.30 -2.34 8.78
C SER A 138 -12.27 -1.52 8.03
N ASN A 139 -11.51 -2.21 7.17
CA ASN A 139 -10.51 -1.60 6.30
C ASN A 139 -9.50 -0.73 7.03
N LEU A 140 -8.96 -1.26 8.17
CA LEU A 140 -7.88 -0.59 8.89
C LEU A 140 -6.61 -0.57 8.03
N PRO A 141 -5.88 0.54 7.99
CA PRO A 141 -4.55 0.58 7.41
C PRO A 141 -3.58 -0.39 8.13
N TYR A 142 -2.53 -0.81 7.45
CA TYR A 142 -1.44 -1.53 8.12
C TYR A 142 -0.79 -0.63 9.18
N GLY A 143 -0.40 -1.24 10.30
CA GLY A 143 0.18 -0.51 11.44
C GLY A 143 -0.04 -1.24 12.75
N SER A 144 0.35 -0.56 13.83
CA SER A 144 0.18 -1.05 15.20
C SER A 144 -0.90 -0.25 15.90
N TYR A 145 -1.83 -0.95 16.54
CA TYR A 145 -2.97 -0.40 17.24
C TYR A 145 -3.08 -1.02 18.62
N THR A 146 -3.64 -0.30 19.58
CA THR A 146 -3.94 -0.82 20.91
C THR A 146 -5.41 -0.65 21.21
N LEU A 147 -6.15 -1.76 21.27
CA LEU A 147 -7.56 -1.76 21.67
C LEU A 147 -7.67 -1.71 23.17
N ARG A 148 -8.33 -0.67 23.68
CA ARG A 148 -8.61 -0.50 25.11
C ARG A 148 -10.11 -0.58 25.35
N ILE A 149 -10.50 -1.36 26.33
CA ILE A 149 -11.90 -1.58 26.67
C ILE A 149 -12.07 -1.40 28.18
N LYS A 150 -13.05 -0.61 28.57
CA LYS A 150 -13.43 -0.41 29.97
C LYS A 150 -14.91 -0.73 30.19
N GLY A 151 -15.24 -1.18 31.37
CA GLY A 151 -16.59 -1.55 31.72
C GLY A 151 -17.08 -0.81 32.96
N SER A 152 -18.39 -0.62 33.07
CA SER A 152 -19.04 -0.15 34.26
C SER A 152 -20.02 -1.21 34.79
N ASN A 153 -20.33 -1.13 36.05
CA ASN A 153 -21.41 -1.92 36.64
C ASN A 153 -22.80 -1.31 36.36
N SER A 154 -23.85 -1.94 36.82
CA SER A 154 -25.24 -1.49 36.67
C SER A 154 -25.51 -0.11 37.28
N ASP A 155 -24.72 0.34 38.25
CA ASP A 155 -24.84 1.63 38.91
C ASP A 155 -23.98 2.72 38.25
N GLY A 156 -23.34 2.42 37.10
CA GLY A 156 -22.55 3.36 36.33
C GLY A 156 -21.13 3.60 36.89
N LYS A 157 -20.64 2.77 37.82
CA LYS A 157 -19.26 2.85 38.30
C LYS A 157 -18.33 2.15 37.34
N TRP A 158 -17.40 2.92 36.77
CA TRP A 158 -16.42 2.43 35.82
C TRP A 158 -15.25 1.70 36.50
N ASN A 159 -14.81 0.59 35.90
CA ASN A 159 -13.62 -0.12 36.31
C ASN A 159 -12.37 0.70 35.96
N ALA A 160 -11.42 0.83 36.89
CA ALA A 160 -10.12 1.47 36.66
C ALA A 160 -9.18 0.58 35.83
N THR A 161 -9.41 -0.75 35.84
CA THR A 161 -8.62 -1.72 35.09
C THR A 161 -9.24 -1.90 33.71
N GLU A 162 -8.52 -1.51 32.66
CA GLU A 162 -8.93 -1.69 31.28
C GLU A 162 -8.47 -3.06 30.75
N ARG A 163 -9.22 -3.64 29.83
CA ARG A 163 -8.74 -4.75 28.99
C ARG A 163 -8.00 -4.15 27.82
N VAL A 164 -6.74 -4.51 27.66
CA VAL A 164 -5.87 -4.03 26.58
C VAL A 164 -5.54 -5.20 25.66
N LEU A 165 -5.53 -4.95 24.35
CA LEU A 165 -5.14 -5.89 23.30
C LEU A 165 -4.36 -5.13 22.22
N ASP A 166 -3.12 -5.55 22.00
CA ASP A 166 -2.31 -5.00 20.92
C ASP A 166 -2.61 -5.72 19.60
N ILE A 167 -2.73 -4.94 18.52
CA ILE A 167 -3.11 -5.43 17.18
C ILE A 167 -2.07 -4.93 16.19
N HIS A 168 -1.37 -5.86 15.56
CA HIS A 168 -0.38 -5.58 14.53
C HIS A 168 -0.90 -6.04 13.17
N ILE A 169 -1.12 -5.09 12.24
CA ILE A 169 -1.50 -5.40 10.86
C ILE A 169 -0.25 -5.22 9.99
N HIS A 170 0.22 -6.33 9.42
CA HIS A 170 1.42 -6.33 8.58
C HIS A 170 1.21 -5.54 7.28
N PRO A 171 2.24 -4.84 6.79
CA PRO A 171 2.17 -4.23 5.48
C PRO A 171 2.12 -5.29 4.38
N PRO A 172 1.45 -5.04 3.25
CA PRO A 172 1.45 -5.96 2.12
C PRO A 172 2.87 -6.19 1.59
N PHE A 173 3.13 -7.37 1.03
CA PHE A 173 4.46 -7.83 0.61
C PHE A 173 5.20 -6.84 -0.30
N TYR A 174 4.47 -6.07 -1.15
CA TYR A 174 5.04 -5.07 -2.06
C TYR A 174 5.50 -3.78 -1.35
N LEU A 175 5.14 -3.56 -0.08
CA LEU A 175 5.61 -2.49 0.78
C LEU A 175 6.63 -2.98 1.84
N SER A 176 7.02 -4.24 1.78
CA SER A 176 8.06 -4.80 2.63
C SER A 176 9.43 -4.20 2.31
N THR A 177 10.33 -4.18 3.29
CA THR A 177 11.72 -3.73 3.13
C THR A 177 12.44 -4.45 1.99
N TRP A 178 12.16 -5.75 1.80
CA TRP A 178 12.68 -6.54 0.69
C TRP A 178 12.17 -6.09 -0.67
N ALA A 179 10.89 -5.68 -0.77
CA ALA A 179 10.34 -5.16 -2.01
C ALA A 179 11.03 -3.86 -2.44
N TYR A 180 11.30 -2.95 -1.52
CA TYR A 180 12.06 -1.74 -1.80
C TYR A 180 13.49 -2.04 -2.26
N ALA A 181 14.17 -3.06 -1.69
CA ALA A 181 15.49 -3.49 -2.16
C ALA A 181 15.41 -3.98 -3.62
N VAL A 182 14.42 -4.79 -3.97
CA VAL A 182 14.19 -5.26 -5.35
C VAL A 182 13.89 -4.08 -6.28
N TYR A 183 13.05 -3.14 -5.89
CA TYR A 183 12.73 -1.97 -6.71
C TYR A 183 13.96 -1.09 -6.97
N THR A 184 14.83 -0.90 -5.98
CA THR A 184 16.06 -0.14 -6.16
C THR A 184 17.02 -0.83 -7.13
N VAL A 185 17.18 -2.16 -7.04
CA VAL A 185 17.99 -2.93 -7.99
C VAL A 185 17.44 -2.82 -9.41
N LEU A 186 16.13 -2.99 -9.59
CA LEU A 186 15.47 -2.85 -10.90
C LEU A 186 15.66 -1.44 -11.49
N ALA A 187 15.54 -0.40 -10.67
CA ALA A 187 15.76 0.98 -11.08
C ALA A 187 17.22 1.20 -11.54
N LEU A 188 18.20 0.68 -10.80
CA LEU A 188 19.62 0.76 -11.18
C LEU A 188 19.92 -0.02 -12.45
N CYS A 189 19.38 -1.21 -12.62
CA CYS A 189 19.51 -2.01 -13.85
C CYS A 189 18.90 -1.28 -15.05
N SER A 190 17.73 -0.70 -14.91
CA SER A 190 17.09 0.07 -15.99
C SER A 190 17.91 1.29 -16.38
N LEU A 191 18.44 2.02 -15.40
CA LEU A 191 19.33 3.16 -15.65
C LEU A 191 20.61 2.74 -16.37
N ALA A 192 21.24 1.64 -15.93
CA ALA A 192 22.43 1.08 -16.59
C ALA A 192 22.13 0.67 -18.04
N ALA A 193 21.00 0.01 -18.29
CA ALA A 193 20.56 -0.37 -19.63
C ALA A 193 20.38 0.85 -20.54
N VAL A 194 19.76 1.91 -20.04
CA VAL A 194 19.59 3.19 -20.77
C VAL A 194 20.94 3.81 -21.09
N ILE A 195 21.88 3.86 -20.13
CA ILE A 195 23.24 4.39 -20.34
C ILE A 195 23.96 3.57 -21.40
N ILE A 196 23.91 2.24 -21.32
CA ILE A 196 24.55 1.34 -22.30
C ILE A 196 23.95 1.55 -23.69
N TYR A 197 22.64 1.66 -23.80
CA TYR A 197 21.93 1.94 -25.04
C TYR A 197 22.40 3.26 -25.68
N PHE A 198 22.44 4.36 -24.93
CA PHE A 198 22.90 5.64 -25.41
C PHE A 198 24.38 5.62 -25.82
N ARG A 199 25.25 4.98 -25.02
CA ARG A 199 26.67 4.80 -25.37
C ARG A 199 26.84 4.02 -26.66
N LYS A 200 26.10 2.91 -26.83
CA LYS A 200 26.13 2.12 -28.06
C LYS A 200 25.69 2.95 -29.28
N ARG A 201 24.59 3.69 -29.15
CA ARG A 201 24.07 4.55 -30.22
C ARG A 201 25.04 5.67 -30.60
N THR A 202 25.68 6.29 -29.62
CA THR A 202 26.69 7.34 -29.87
C THR A 202 27.93 6.77 -30.57
N ARG A 203 28.43 5.61 -30.11
CA ARG A 203 29.55 4.92 -30.77
C ARG A 203 29.24 4.57 -32.23
N GLN A 204 28.06 4.06 -32.52
CA GLN A 204 27.62 3.74 -33.88
C GLN A 204 27.58 4.99 -34.77
N LYS A 205 27.07 6.11 -34.27
CA LYS A 205 27.07 7.39 -35.00
C LYS A 205 28.49 7.88 -35.27
N HIS A 206 29.41 7.78 -34.31
CA HIS A 206 30.80 8.15 -34.49
C HIS A 206 31.51 7.27 -35.54
N GLN A 207 31.30 5.95 -35.50
CA GLN A 207 31.85 5.04 -36.50
C GLN A 207 31.33 5.35 -37.89
N GLN A 208 30.02 5.56 -38.07
CA GLN A 208 29.44 5.94 -39.37
C GLN A 208 29.97 7.28 -39.88
N ALA A 209 30.24 8.24 -39.00
CA ALA A 209 30.83 9.51 -39.38
C ALA A 209 32.27 9.34 -39.82
N MET A 210 33.08 8.52 -39.13
CA MET A 210 34.45 8.20 -39.53
C MET A 210 34.50 7.45 -40.84
N ASP A 211 33.66 6.44 -41.04
CA ASP A 211 33.59 5.68 -42.31
C ASP A 211 33.21 6.58 -43.48
N LYS A 212 32.34 7.54 -43.29
CA LYS A 212 31.99 8.53 -44.32
C LYS A 212 33.19 9.44 -44.67
N PHE A 213 33.87 9.94 -43.64
CA PHE A 213 35.03 10.80 -43.80
C PHE A 213 36.19 10.08 -44.52
N GLU A 214 36.46 8.83 -44.20
CA GLU A 214 37.47 8.01 -44.92
C GLU A 214 37.10 7.80 -46.36
N ARG A 215 35.84 7.48 -46.68
CA ARG A 215 35.36 7.33 -48.07
C ARG A 215 35.42 8.63 -48.85
N GLU A 216 35.13 9.77 -48.24
CA GLU A 216 35.28 11.08 -48.87
C GLU A 216 36.74 11.38 -49.18
N LYS A 217 37.65 11.14 -48.25
CA LYS A 217 39.10 11.28 -48.50
C LYS A 217 39.61 10.36 -49.59
N GLU A 218 39.20 9.11 -49.60
CA GLU A 218 39.56 8.19 -50.70
C GLU A 218 39.06 8.70 -52.06
N ARG A 219 37.82 9.18 -52.14
CA ARG A 219 37.25 9.77 -53.33
C ARG A 219 38.04 10.99 -53.78
N GLU A 220 38.37 11.92 -52.89
CA GLU A 220 39.20 13.08 -53.18
C GLU A 220 40.60 12.69 -53.80
N LEU A 221 41.24 11.71 -53.15
CA LEU A 221 42.51 11.15 -53.60
C LEU A 221 42.40 10.53 -55.02
N TYR A 222 41.33 9.75 -55.25
CA TYR A 222 41.08 9.17 -56.60
C TYR A 222 40.79 10.23 -57.62
N THR A 223 40.02 11.25 -57.31
CA THR A 223 39.72 12.36 -58.18
C THR A 223 41.02 13.14 -58.55
N ALA A 224 41.82 13.52 -57.56
CA ALA A 224 43.08 14.18 -57.71
C ALA A 224 44.06 13.35 -58.57
N LYS A 225 44.08 12.02 -58.39
CA LYS A 225 44.90 11.09 -59.15
C LYS A 225 44.45 11.03 -60.61
N ILE A 226 43.15 11.01 -60.90
CA ILE A 226 42.59 11.04 -62.24
C ILE A 226 42.93 12.38 -62.95
N ASP A 227 42.70 13.48 -62.21
CA ASP A 227 43.03 14.82 -62.78
C ASP A 227 44.53 14.97 -63.08
N PHE A 228 45.40 14.46 -62.21
CA PHE A 228 46.84 14.41 -62.43
C PHE A 228 47.18 13.64 -63.75
N PHE A 229 46.67 12.40 -63.88
CA PHE A 229 46.93 11.60 -65.10
C PHE A 229 46.36 12.21 -66.37
N THR A 230 45.17 12.84 -66.23
CA THR A 230 44.54 13.51 -67.38
C THR A 230 45.40 14.71 -67.86
N ASN A 231 45.86 15.52 -66.86
CA ASN A 231 46.75 16.66 -67.21
C ASN A 231 48.09 16.20 -67.80
N VAL A 232 48.72 15.16 -67.18
CA VAL A 232 49.96 14.58 -67.71
C VAL A 232 49.72 14.02 -69.11
N ALA A 233 48.62 13.35 -69.40
CA ALA A 233 48.27 12.85 -70.70
C ALA A 233 48.11 13.98 -71.71
N HIS A 234 47.48 15.10 -71.31
CA HIS A 234 47.38 16.31 -72.20
C HIS A 234 48.75 16.96 -72.44
N GLU A 235 49.58 17.11 -71.41
CA GLU A 235 50.92 17.68 -71.53
C GLU A 235 51.86 16.81 -72.35
N ILE A 236 51.71 15.49 -72.33
CA ILE A 236 52.48 14.57 -73.18
C ILE A 236 51.94 14.56 -74.59
N ARG A 237 50.64 14.68 -74.85
CA ARG A 237 50.02 14.66 -76.17
C ARG A 237 50.53 15.82 -77.06
N THR A 238 50.66 17.01 -76.47
CA THR A 238 51.09 18.22 -77.17
C THR A 238 52.45 18.06 -77.76
N PRO A 239 53.55 17.71 -77.08
CA PRO A 239 54.88 17.51 -77.69
C PRO A 239 54.91 16.31 -78.62
N LEU A 240 54.12 15.24 -78.28
CA LEU A 240 54.06 14.07 -79.18
C LEU A 240 53.41 14.38 -80.50
N THR A 241 52.36 15.23 -80.51
CA THR A 241 51.73 15.70 -81.78
C THR A 241 52.67 16.60 -82.52
N LEU A 242 53.48 17.48 -81.89
CA LEU A 242 54.48 18.30 -82.48
C LEU A 242 55.65 17.51 -83.18
N ILE A 243 55.94 16.30 -82.62
CA ILE A 243 56.93 15.39 -83.21
C ILE A 243 56.31 14.53 -84.31
N LYS A 244 55.09 14.04 -84.11
CA LYS A 244 54.38 13.16 -85.04
C LYS A 244 54.08 13.86 -86.37
N SER A 245 53.61 15.13 -86.36
CA SER A 245 53.26 15.87 -87.56
C SER A 245 54.43 16.09 -88.50
N PRO A 246 55.63 16.54 -88.08
CA PRO A 246 56.80 16.63 -88.97
C PRO A 246 57.28 15.26 -89.44
N LEU A 247 57.19 14.21 -88.60
CA LEU A 247 57.64 12.87 -89.00
C LEU A 247 56.71 12.25 -90.06
N GLU A 248 55.40 12.44 -89.94
CA GLU A 248 54.42 12.05 -90.96
C GLU A 248 54.60 12.79 -92.25
N ASN A 249 54.93 14.09 -92.19
CA ASN A 249 55.26 14.88 -93.40
C ASN A 249 56.52 14.39 -94.04
N VAL A 250 57.54 14.01 -93.27
CA VAL A 250 58.81 13.45 -93.86
C VAL A 250 58.57 12.06 -94.47
N LEU A 251 57.73 11.23 -93.81
CA LEU A 251 57.39 9.92 -94.38
C LEU A 251 56.53 10.03 -95.64
N ALA A 252 55.57 10.98 -95.66
CA ALA A 252 54.74 11.25 -96.79
C ALA A 252 55.61 11.83 -98.00
N SER A 253 56.57 12.69 -97.67
CA SER A 253 57.50 13.19 -98.72
C SER A 253 58.45 12.11 -99.18
N ARG A 254 58.80 11.13 -98.38
CA ARG A 254 59.60 9.98 -98.77
C ARG A 254 58.86 9.01 -99.67
N SER A 255 57.54 8.78 -99.39
CA SER A 255 56.70 7.98 -100.29
C SER A 255 56.48 8.60 -101.68
N VAL A 256 56.43 9.94 -101.72
CA VAL A 256 56.36 10.67 -103.00
C VAL A 256 57.68 10.63 -103.78
N SER A 257 58.81 10.47 -103.04
CA SER A 257 60.12 10.34 -103.79
C SER A 257 60.39 8.91 -104.31
N ASP A 258 59.73 7.89 -103.74
CA ASP A 258 59.81 6.53 -104.27
C ASP A 258 58.85 6.30 -105.44
N ASP A 259 57.72 7.02 -105.53
CA ASP A 259 56.80 7.00 -106.70
C ASP A 259 57.41 7.66 -107.95
N ILE A 260 58.34 8.58 -107.76
CA ILE A 260 59.10 9.20 -108.88
C ILE A 260 60.25 8.33 -109.38
N ARG A 261 60.60 7.26 -108.62
CA ARG A 261 61.68 6.38 -108.95
C ARG A 261 61.28 5.21 -109.88
N ASP A 262 59.97 4.89 -109.89
CA ASP A 262 59.40 3.83 -110.72
C ASP A 262 59.00 4.35 -112.15
N ASP A 263 59.02 5.66 -112.38
CA ASP A 263 58.70 6.27 -113.68
C ASP A 263 59.89 6.54 -114.59
N PHE A 264 61.08 6.15 -114.10
CA PHE A 264 62.31 6.26 -114.89
C PHE A 264 63.18 4.98 -114.92
N GLY A 265 62.55 3.85 -115.24
CA GLY A 265 63.27 2.64 -115.47
C GLY A 265 62.74 1.84 -116.65
#